data_3b0138748d4b0a6a06a53c890a6fba5f
#
_entry.id   3b0138748d4b0a6a06a53c890a6fba5f
#
_cell.length_a   1.000
_cell.length_b   1.000
_cell.length_c   1.000
_cell.angle_alpha   90.00
_cell.angle_beta   90.00
_cell.angle_gamma   90.00
#
_symmetry.space_group_name_H-M   'P 1'
#
loop_
_entity.id
_entity.type
_entity.pdbx_description
1 polymer ?
#
loop_
_entity_poly.entity_id
_entity_poly.type
_entity_poly.pdbx_seq_one_letter_code
_entity_poly.pdbx_strand_id
1 'polypeptide(L)'
;VNPYELCHVADLGDVKFSHRYDLNKQVEEIESFFQKIVEKNILPISAGGDHSITYPILKAIAKEEPVGMVHVDAHTDTWGEIWGSKFHHGAPFRLAVEAGVLDPNRTIQIGIRGGQNFMEGIEFSQSHGMRVVFMDEFSALGVEKVIQEARKTVGEGKTYISFDVDGLDPVYAPGTGTPEVGGITTLEAQQLLRGLRGLNLIGGDVVEVAPPFDNTGNTALVGATMMFEILSLIADSNFG
;
A
#
# COMPACT_ATOMS: atom_id res chain seq x y z
N VAL A 1 -8.06 10.62 -16.51
CA VAL A 1 -7.15 10.46 -17.66
C VAL A 1 -7.26 9.03 -18.20
N ASN A 2 -6.84 8.82 -19.44
CA ASN A 2 -6.66 7.47 -20.01
C ASN A 2 -5.16 7.12 -19.94
N PRO A 3 -4.73 6.22 -19.04
CA PRO A 3 -3.31 5.92 -18.87
C PRO A 3 -2.66 5.33 -20.13
N TYR A 4 -3.42 4.61 -20.95
CA TYR A 4 -2.92 3.98 -22.18
C TYR A 4 -2.63 4.97 -23.33
N GLU A 5 -3.09 6.23 -23.20
CA GLU A 5 -2.75 7.31 -24.11
C GLU A 5 -1.49 8.07 -23.64
N LEU A 6 -1.18 7.97 -22.36
CA LEU A 6 -0.07 8.70 -21.73
C LEU A 6 1.22 7.88 -21.68
N CYS A 7 1.13 6.57 -21.42
CA CYS A 7 2.29 5.72 -21.24
C CYS A 7 2.10 4.29 -21.77
N HIS A 8 3.19 3.56 -21.91
CA HIS A 8 3.16 2.15 -22.23
C HIS A 8 2.95 1.33 -20.96
N VAL A 9 1.88 0.54 -20.93
CA VAL A 9 1.57 -0.36 -19.82
C VAL A 9 1.81 -1.80 -20.28
N ALA A 10 2.52 -2.58 -19.46
CA ALA A 10 2.79 -3.99 -19.74
C ALA A 10 2.63 -4.84 -18.48
N ASP A 11 2.03 -6.00 -18.64
CA ASP A 11 2.03 -7.05 -17.63
C ASP A 11 3.37 -7.80 -17.71
N LEU A 12 4.13 -7.80 -16.61
CA LEU A 12 5.42 -8.46 -16.50
C LEU A 12 5.31 -9.87 -15.90
N GLY A 13 4.10 -10.32 -15.62
CA GLY A 13 3.80 -11.60 -14.99
C GLY A 13 4.18 -11.65 -13.51
N ASP A 14 4.16 -12.84 -12.95
CA ASP A 14 4.36 -13.09 -11.52
C ASP A 14 5.83 -13.25 -11.15
N VAL A 15 6.17 -12.87 -9.92
CA VAL A 15 7.44 -13.25 -9.29
C VAL A 15 7.51 -14.77 -9.16
N LYS A 16 8.54 -15.37 -9.74
CA LYS A 16 8.73 -16.83 -9.68
C LYS A 16 9.58 -17.19 -8.47
N PHE A 17 8.97 -17.86 -7.50
CA PHE A 17 9.65 -18.33 -6.31
C PHE A 17 10.34 -19.68 -6.54
N SER A 18 11.67 -19.71 -6.34
CA SER A 18 12.47 -20.93 -6.32
C SER A 18 12.45 -21.60 -4.95
N HIS A 19 12.21 -20.82 -3.88
CA HIS A 19 12.25 -21.25 -2.48
C HIS A 19 10.88 -21.07 -1.81
N ARG A 20 9.90 -21.90 -2.19
CA ARG A 20 8.48 -21.77 -1.78
C ARG A 20 8.22 -21.83 -0.27
N TYR A 21 9.14 -22.40 0.51
CA TYR A 21 8.99 -22.59 1.96
C TYR A 21 10.02 -21.81 2.77
N ASP A 22 10.76 -20.91 2.12
CA ASP A 22 11.74 -20.04 2.77
C ASP A 22 11.38 -18.57 2.53
N LEU A 23 10.69 -17.98 3.51
CA LEU A 23 10.19 -16.61 3.43
C LEU A 23 11.33 -15.58 3.27
N ASN A 24 12.50 -15.82 3.88
CA ASN A 24 13.64 -14.92 3.70
C ASN A 24 14.09 -14.90 2.23
N LYS A 25 14.13 -16.08 1.59
CA LYS A 25 14.46 -16.18 0.17
C LYS A 25 13.40 -15.57 -0.72
N GLN A 26 12.12 -15.70 -0.38
CA GLN A 26 11.05 -15.05 -1.13
C GLN A 26 11.18 -13.54 -1.09
N VAL A 27 11.48 -12.95 0.05
CA VAL A 27 11.75 -11.51 0.19
C VAL A 27 12.92 -11.07 -0.72
N GLU A 28 14.03 -11.83 -0.75
CA GLU A 28 15.17 -11.57 -1.63
C GLU A 28 14.78 -11.69 -3.14
N GLU A 29 13.97 -12.68 -3.48
CA GLU A 29 13.51 -12.92 -4.86
C GLU A 29 12.58 -11.80 -5.35
N ILE A 30 11.66 -11.30 -4.50
CA ILE A 30 10.82 -10.14 -4.81
C ILE A 30 11.70 -8.90 -5.02
N GLU A 31 12.56 -8.58 -4.08
CA GLU A 31 13.47 -7.43 -4.19
C GLU A 31 14.27 -7.48 -5.51
N SER A 32 14.87 -8.63 -5.82
CA SER A 32 15.66 -8.83 -7.05
C SER A 32 14.82 -8.68 -8.33
N PHE A 33 13.54 -9.09 -8.30
CA PHE A 33 12.64 -8.91 -9.44
C PHE A 33 12.36 -7.43 -9.69
N PHE A 34 11.99 -6.69 -8.65
CA PHE A 34 11.68 -5.26 -8.77
C PHE A 34 12.91 -4.39 -9.06
N GLN A 35 14.09 -4.77 -8.59
CA GLN A 35 15.33 -4.08 -8.96
C GLN A 35 15.55 -4.06 -10.48
N LYS A 36 15.30 -5.18 -11.16
CA LYS A 36 15.42 -5.27 -12.62
C LYS A 36 14.41 -4.39 -13.38
N ILE A 37 13.25 -4.13 -12.78
CA ILE A 37 12.22 -3.24 -13.32
C ILE A 37 12.67 -1.79 -13.19
N VAL A 38 13.08 -1.40 -11.98
CA VAL A 38 13.46 -0.02 -11.66
C VAL A 38 14.75 0.39 -12.38
N GLU A 39 15.71 -0.51 -12.54
CA GLU A 39 16.94 -0.27 -13.33
C GLU A 39 16.66 0.12 -14.80
N LYS A 40 15.46 -0.17 -15.29
CA LYS A 40 15.01 0.22 -16.64
C LYS A 40 14.14 1.49 -16.62
N ASN A 41 14.08 2.20 -15.51
CA ASN A 41 13.20 3.36 -15.29
C ASN A 41 11.71 3.06 -15.50
N ILE A 42 11.29 1.84 -15.16
CA ILE A 42 9.87 1.44 -15.19
C ILE A 42 9.28 1.63 -13.81
N LEU A 43 8.11 2.26 -13.76
CA LEU A 43 7.35 2.47 -12.52
C LEU A 43 6.45 1.26 -12.26
N PRO A 44 6.64 0.53 -11.14
CA PRO A 44 5.89 -0.67 -10.86
C PRO A 44 4.52 -0.38 -10.24
N ILE A 45 3.52 -1.18 -10.64
CA ILE A 45 2.26 -1.35 -9.92
C ILE A 45 2.08 -2.84 -9.69
N SER A 46 1.83 -3.24 -8.45
CA SER A 46 1.77 -4.65 -8.06
C SER A 46 0.37 -5.06 -7.66
N ALA A 47 -0.09 -6.20 -8.18
CA ALA A 47 -1.18 -6.93 -7.59
C ALA A 47 -0.58 -7.93 -6.61
N GLY A 48 -0.79 -7.70 -5.33
CA GLY A 48 -0.14 -8.50 -4.31
C GLY A 48 -0.72 -9.88 -4.10
N GLY A 49 -0.07 -10.61 -3.28
CA GLY A 49 -0.48 -11.51 -2.24
C GLY A 49 -0.76 -10.73 -0.96
N ASP A 50 -0.19 -11.19 0.13
CA ASP A 50 -0.28 -10.51 1.42
C ASP A 50 0.61 -9.24 1.47
N HIS A 51 0.41 -8.41 2.49
CA HIS A 51 1.07 -7.10 2.57
C HIS A 51 2.60 -7.18 2.77
N SER A 52 3.16 -8.34 3.12
CA SER A 52 4.61 -8.50 3.30
C SER A 52 5.42 -8.20 2.04
N ILE A 53 4.80 -8.27 0.86
CA ILE A 53 5.47 -7.98 -0.43
C ILE A 53 5.94 -6.54 -0.55
N THR A 54 5.27 -5.59 0.12
CA THR A 54 5.55 -4.16 -0.03
C THR A 54 6.93 -3.79 0.49
N TYR A 55 7.42 -4.45 1.55
CA TYR A 55 8.77 -4.20 2.06
C TYR A 55 9.89 -4.43 1.03
N PRO A 56 10.02 -5.62 0.39
CA PRO A 56 11.05 -5.84 -0.63
C PRO A 56 10.84 -4.98 -1.89
N ILE A 57 9.62 -4.59 -2.23
CA ILE A 57 9.34 -3.63 -3.30
C ILE A 57 9.93 -2.27 -2.95
N LEU A 58 9.65 -1.75 -1.75
CA LEU A 58 10.20 -0.47 -1.27
C LEU A 58 11.73 -0.50 -1.24
N LYS A 59 12.35 -1.60 -0.81
CA LYS A 59 13.82 -1.77 -0.89
C LYS A 59 14.37 -1.65 -2.31
N ALA A 60 13.62 -2.15 -3.29
CA ALA A 60 14.05 -2.06 -4.68
C ALA A 60 13.94 -0.64 -5.24
N ILE A 61 12.86 0.09 -4.90
CA ILE A 61 12.56 1.40 -5.51
C ILE A 61 13.18 2.59 -4.76
N ALA A 62 13.45 2.45 -3.46
CA ALA A 62 13.93 3.52 -2.58
C ALA A 62 15.45 3.47 -2.34
N LYS A 63 16.25 3.00 -3.31
CA LYS A 63 17.70 2.82 -3.16
C LYS A 63 18.48 4.11 -2.89
N GLU A 64 18.03 5.23 -3.44
CA GLU A 64 18.76 6.49 -3.40
C GLU A 64 18.33 7.36 -2.22
N GLU A 65 17.06 7.33 -1.88
CA GLU A 65 16.45 8.13 -0.82
C GLU A 65 15.19 7.45 -0.28
N PRO A 66 14.85 7.62 1.02
CA PRO A 66 13.59 7.14 1.56
C PRO A 66 12.40 7.79 0.85
N VAL A 67 11.35 7.00 0.62
CA VAL A 67 10.12 7.50 -0.03
C VAL A 67 9.05 7.83 1.00
N GLY A 68 8.16 8.76 0.66
CA GLY A 68 6.90 8.96 1.39
C GLY A 68 5.88 7.91 1.01
N MET A 69 4.81 7.77 1.80
CA MET A 69 3.78 6.78 1.52
C MET A 69 2.38 7.26 1.90
N VAL A 70 1.43 6.99 1.01
CA VAL A 70 0.00 6.96 1.35
C VAL A 70 -0.41 5.50 1.50
N HIS A 71 -0.74 5.11 2.71
CA HIS A 71 -1.14 3.77 3.09
C HIS A 71 -2.63 3.76 3.46
N VAL A 72 -3.43 2.96 2.78
CA VAL A 72 -4.86 2.75 3.06
C VAL A 72 -5.04 1.33 3.56
N ASP A 73 -5.55 1.15 4.78
CA ASP A 73 -5.57 -0.14 5.46
C ASP A 73 -6.44 -0.05 6.73
N ALA A 74 -6.94 -1.16 7.20
CA ALA A 74 -7.49 -1.27 8.57
C ALA A 74 -6.38 -1.32 9.63
N HIS A 75 -5.18 -1.75 9.26
CA HIS A 75 -4.04 -2.03 10.14
C HIS A 75 -2.88 -1.08 9.89
N THR A 76 -1.98 -0.96 10.87
CA THR A 76 -0.77 -0.12 10.70
C THR A 76 0.36 -0.84 9.99
N ASP A 77 0.36 -2.16 10.01
CA ASP A 77 1.39 -3.02 9.44
C ASP A 77 2.83 -2.64 9.82
N THR A 78 2.94 -2.22 11.09
CA THR A 78 4.18 -1.85 11.77
C THR A 78 4.42 -2.71 13.02
N TRP A 79 3.92 -3.94 13.02
CA TRP A 79 4.08 -4.87 14.13
C TRP A 79 5.51 -5.36 14.24
N GLY A 80 5.90 -5.78 15.44
CA GLY A 80 7.18 -6.42 15.70
C GLY A 80 7.23 -7.87 15.23
N GLU A 81 8.26 -8.57 15.68
CA GLU A 81 8.41 -10.00 15.36
C GLU A 81 7.28 -10.84 15.95
N ILE A 82 6.73 -11.75 15.14
CA ILE A 82 5.69 -12.70 15.52
C ILE A 82 6.21 -14.12 15.28
N TRP A 83 6.12 -14.97 16.32
CA TRP A 83 6.52 -16.39 16.27
C TRP A 83 7.94 -16.63 15.72
N GLY A 84 8.87 -15.75 16.02
CA GLY A 84 10.26 -15.87 15.57
C GLY A 84 10.50 -15.41 14.13
N SER A 85 9.51 -14.79 13.48
CA SER A 85 9.66 -14.20 12.17
C SER A 85 9.41 -12.68 12.22
N LYS A 86 10.32 -11.93 11.62
CA LYS A 86 10.13 -10.51 11.36
C LYS A 86 9.39 -10.25 10.04
N PHE A 87 9.36 -11.25 9.14
CA PHE A 87 8.66 -11.14 7.87
C PHE A 87 7.27 -11.74 8.00
N HIS A 88 6.25 -10.91 7.97
CA HIS A 88 4.84 -11.26 7.93
C HIS A 88 4.03 -10.06 7.44
N HIS A 89 2.76 -10.27 7.07
CA HIS A 89 1.92 -9.23 6.48
C HIS A 89 1.75 -7.99 7.37
N GLY A 90 1.76 -8.14 8.69
CA GLY A 90 1.62 -7.01 9.63
C GLY A 90 2.91 -6.24 9.93
N ALA A 91 4.04 -6.47 9.22
CA ALA A 91 5.33 -5.86 9.55
C ALA A 91 6.04 -5.07 8.43
N PRO A 92 5.54 -4.98 7.19
CA PRO A 92 6.31 -4.43 6.08
C PRO A 92 6.80 -3.01 6.32
N PHE A 93 5.99 -2.17 6.95
CA PHE A 93 6.34 -0.76 7.12
C PHE A 93 7.27 -0.51 8.30
N ARG A 94 7.23 -1.34 9.36
CA ARG A 94 8.29 -1.34 10.38
C ARG A 94 9.64 -1.65 9.74
N LEU A 95 9.69 -2.74 8.98
CA LEU A 95 10.92 -3.16 8.30
C LEU A 95 11.42 -2.10 7.31
N ALA A 96 10.52 -1.44 6.59
CA ALA A 96 10.88 -0.39 5.63
C ALA A 96 11.46 0.86 6.32
N VAL A 97 10.93 1.25 7.49
CA VAL A 97 11.49 2.35 8.30
C VAL A 97 12.85 1.95 8.87
N GLU A 98 12.96 0.77 9.49
CA GLU A 98 14.20 0.26 10.06
C GLU A 98 15.31 0.09 9.00
N ALA A 99 14.95 -0.24 7.77
CA ALA A 99 15.86 -0.31 6.62
C ALA A 99 16.21 1.06 6.01
N GLY A 100 15.55 2.14 6.44
CA GLY A 100 15.78 3.49 5.94
C GLY A 100 15.27 3.72 4.51
N VAL A 101 14.31 2.90 4.03
CA VAL A 101 13.72 3.03 2.68
C VAL A 101 12.36 3.72 2.70
N LEU A 102 11.72 3.82 3.86
CA LEU A 102 10.47 4.57 4.08
C LEU A 102 10.72 5.73 5.06
N ASP A 103 10.32 6.93 4.67
CA ASP A 103 10.36 8.11 5.55
C ASP A 103 9.08 8.16 6.40
N PRO A 104 9.16 7.89 7.71
CA PRO A 104 7.97 7.88 8.56
C PRO A 104 7.33 9.26 8.70
N ASN A 105 8.10 10.36 8.60
CA ASN A 105 7.56 11.72 8.67
C ASN A 105 6.80 12.12 7.39
N ARG A 106 6.95 11.34 6.32
CA ARG A 106 6.26 11.50 5.05
C ARG A 106 5.31 10.34 4.77
N THR A 107 4.90 9.62 5.83
CA THR A 107 3.97 8.48 5.75
C THR A 107 2.66 8.81 6.45
N ILE A 108 1.55 8.58 5.77
CA ILE A 108 0.20 8.65 6.32
C ILE A 108 -0.49 7.31 6.18
N GLN A 109 -1.09 6.83 7.26
CA GLN A 109 -1.86 5.59 7.36
C GLN A 109 -3.33 5.93 7.57
N ILE A 110 -4.21 5.48 6.69
CA ILE A 110 -5.61 5.92 6.60
C ILE A 110 -6.54 4.73 6.69
N GLY A 111 -7.51 4.79 7.60
CA GLY A 111 -8.53 3.74 7.75
C GLY A 111 -8.34 2.85 8.97
N ILE A 112 -7.34 3.14 9.80
CA ILE A 112 -6.92 2.31 10.93
C ILE A 112 -8.07 2.14 11.93
N ARG A 113 -8.38 0.87 12.25
CA ARG A 113 -9.51 0.50 13.13
C ARG A 113 -9.44 -0.94 13.60
N GLY A 114 -10.45 -1.33 14.39
CA GLY A 114 -10.70 -2.72 14.76
C GLY A 114 -9.81 -3.26 15.87
N GLY A 115 -10.05 -4.50 16.23
CA GLY A 115 -9.41 -5.18 17.35
C GLY A 115 -8.17 -5.99 16.99
N GLN A 116 -7.87 -6.14 15.73
CA GLN A 116 -6.72 -6.92 15.27
C GLN A 116 -5.42 -6.11 15.22
N ASN A 117 -5.47 -4.79 15.49
CA ASN A 117 -4.28 -3.97 15.64
C ASN A 117 -3.57 -4.24 16.96
N PHE A 118 -2.29 -4.54 16.93
CA PHE A 118 -1.46 -4.53 18.13
C PHE A 118 -1.10 -3.10 18.52
N MET A 119 -1.25 -2.77 19.80
CA MET A 119 -0.87 -1.45 20.32
C MET A 119 0.58 -1.09 20.01
N GLU A 120 1.48 -2.07 20.07
CA GLU A 120 2.90 -1.89 19.70
C GLU A 120 3.08 -1.32 18.28
N GLY A 121 2.28 -1.78 17.31
CA GLY A 121 2.34 -1.27 15.94
C GLY A 121 1.87 0.18 15.84
N ILE A 122 0.77 0.51 16.52
CA ILE A 122 0.26 1.89 16.58
C ILE A 122 1.28 2.82 17.25
N GLU A 123 1.85 2.40 18.39
CA GLU A 123 2.88 3.14 19.12
C GLU A 123 4.15 3.33 18.26
N PHE A 124 4.56 2.30 17.52
CA PHE A 124 5.68 2.40 16.59
C PHE A 124 5.41 3.47 15.53
N SER A 125 4.28 3.41 14.84
CA SER A 125 3.91 4.39 13.81
C SER A 125 3.94 5.82 14.37
N GLN A 126 3.26 6.05 15.47
CA GLN A 126 3.14 7.39 16.07
C GLN A 126 4.47 7.91 16.61
N SER A 127 5.26 7.07 17.29
CA SER A 127 6.55 7.49 17.88
C SER A 127 7.62 7.78 16.83
N HIS A 128 7.51 7.20 15.62
CA HIS A 128 8.41 7.48 14.50
C HIS A 128 7.93 8.66 13.62
N GLY A 129 6.76 9.23 13.91
CA GLY A 129 6.27 10.41 13.21
C GLY A 129 5.30 10.15 12.06
N MET A 130 4.83 8.91 11.89
CA MET A 130 3.78 8.62 10.92
C MET A 130 2.46 9.28 11.33
N ARG A 131 1.72 9.81 10.35
CA ARG A 131 0.36 10.31 10.56
C ARG A 131 -0.60 9.13 10.50
N VAL A 132 -1.19 8.75 11.62
CA VAL A 132 -2.20 7.70 11.69
C VAL A 132 -3.59 8.34 11.74
N VAL A 133 -4.43 8.06 10.75
CA VAL A 133 -5.83 8.51 10.66
C VAL A 133 -6.73 7.33 10.98
N PHE A 134 -7.27 7.32 12.18
CA PHE A 134 -8.27 6.33 12.60
C PHE A 134 -9.61 6.56 11.91
N MET A 135 -10.43 5.52 11.76
CA MET A 135 -11.73 5.64 11.08
C MET A 135 -12.70 6.63 11.74
N ASP A 136 -12.68 6.76 13.06
CA ASP A 136 -13.49 7.77 13.75
C ASP A 136 -13.08 9.19 13.33
N GLU A 137 -11.79 9.42 13.20
CA GLU A 137 -11.25 10.68 12.72
C GLU A 137 -11.54 10.88 11.22
N PHE A 138 -11.36 9.84 10.41
CA PHE A 138 -11.72 9.87 8.98
C PHE A 138 -13.19 10.30 8.80
N SER A 139 -14.10 9.67 9.55
CA SER A 139 -15.52 9.98 9.52
C SER A 139 -15.83 11.42 9.95
N ALA A 140 -15.14 11.91 10.98
CA ALA A 140 -15.35 13.28 11.50
C ALA A 140 -14.78 14.35 10.54
N LEU A 141 -13.65 14.08 9.89
CA LEU A 141 -13.01 15.01 8.95
C LEU A 141 -13.68 15.02 7.59
N GLY A 142 -14.10 13.85 7.12
CA GLY A 142 -14.52 13.61 5.74
C GLY A 142 -13.33 13.49 4.78
N VAL A 143 -13.59 12.81 3.65
CA VAL A 143 -12.55 12.42 2.66
C VAL A 143 -11.72 13.61 2.16
N GLU A 144 -12.33 14.76 1.93
CA GLU A 144 -11.64 15.96 1.40
C GLU A 144 -10.53 16.47 2.32
N LYS A 145 -10.77 16.49 3.65
CA LYS A 145 -9.75 16.91 4.61
C LYS A 145 -8.64 15.87 4.75
N VAL A 146 -9.00 14.59 4.72
CA VAL A 146 -8.02 13.50 4.75
C VAL A 146 -7.11 13.55 3.52
N ILE A 147 -7.64 13.86 2.33
CA ILE A 147 -6.85 14.12 1.12
C ILE A 147 -5.84 15.27 1.37
N GLN A 148 -6.31 16.38 1.94
CA GLN A 148 -5.43 17.52 2.24
C GLN A 148 -4.31 17.14 3.22
N GLU A 149 -4.63 16.35 4.26
CA GLU A 149 -3.63 15.85 5.20
C GLU A 149 -2.65 14.88 4.52
N ALA A 150 -3.13 13.97 3.67
CA ALA A 150 -2.28 13.07 2.92
C ALA A 150 -1.26 13.83 2.06
N ARG A 151 -1.73 14.78 1.26
CA ARG A 151 -0.88 15.62 0.42
C ARG A 151 0.13 16.43 1.24
N LYS A 152 -0.30 17.00 2.37
CA LYS A 152 0.58 17.74 3.27
C LYS A 152 1.66 16.84 3.88
N THR A 153 1.31 15.63 4.29
CA THR A 153 2.22 14.68 4.93
C THR A 153 3.29 14.20 3.96
N VAL A 154 2.92 13.74 2.77
CA VAL A 154 3.89 13.22 1.80
C VAL A 154 4.72 14.32 1.13
N GLY A 155 4.17 15.54 1.01
CA GLY A 155 4.85 16.67 0.38
C GLY A 155 5.14 16.45 -1.10
N GLU A 156 6.23 17.07 -1.60
CA GLU A 156 6.61 17.08 -3.02
C GLU A 156 7.56 15.93 -3.42
N GLY A 157 8.06 15.16 -2.46
CA GLY A 157 9.05 14.12 -2.72
C GLY A 157 8.44 12.84 -3.29
N LYS A 158 9.29 11.91 -3.72
CA LYS A 158 8.89 10.59 -4.21
C LYS A 158 7.94 9.91 -3.23
N THR A 159 6.80 9.41 -3.73
CA THR A 159 5.72 8.85 -2.92
C THR A 159 5.24 7.52 -3.52
N TYR A 160 5.01 6.56 -2.65
CA TYR A 160 4.41 5.26 -2.97
C TYR A 160 2.97 5.21 -2.46
N ILE A 161 2.08 4.51 -3.17
CA ILE A 161 0.72 4.22 -2.71
C ILE A 161 0.65 2.73 -2.39
N SER A 162 0.33 2.39 -1.14
CA SER A 162 0.01 1.02 -0.74
C SER A 162 -1.46 0.94 -0.32
N PHE A 163 -2.22 0.10 -0.99
CA PHE A 163 -3.66 -0.04 -0.79
C PHE A 163 -3.99 -1.46 -0.41
N ASP A 164 -4.29 -1.66 0.88
CA ASP A 164 -4.90 -2.88 1.37
C ASP A 164 -6.41 -2.85 1.15
N VAL A 165 -6.97 -3.93 0.62
CA VAL A 165 -8.42 -4.01 0.39
C VAL A 165 -9.23 -4.11 1.69
N ASP A 166 -8.61 -4.48 2.81
CA ASP A 166 -9.26 -4.50 4.12
C ASP A 166 -9.41 -3.10 4.74
N GLY A 167 -8.74 -2.08 4.21
CA GLY A 167 -9.06 -0.67 4.49
C GLY A 167 -10.51 -0.32 4.15
N LEU A 168 -11.09 -1.03 3.19
CA LEU A 168 -12.52 -0.92 2.87
C LEU A 168 -13.38 -1.68 3.90
N ASP A 169 -14.63 -1.27 4.03
CA ASP A 169 -15.59 -2.04 4.82
C ASP A 169 -15.84 -3.42 4.18
N PRO A 170 -15.93 -4.52 4.96
CA PRO A 170 -16.17 -5.87 4.45
C PRO A 170 -17.45 -6.04 3.61
N VAL A 171 -18.40 -5.10 3.70
CA VAL A 171 -19.55 -5.05 2.78
C VAL A 171 -19.10 -4.86 1.32
N TYR A 172 -18.00 -4.15 1.08
CA TYR A 172 -17.44 -3.91 -0.25
C TYR A 172 -16.32 -4.88 -0.62
N ALA A 173 -15.52 -5.29 0.35
CA ALA A 173 -14.36 -6.15 0.15
C ALA A 173 -14.32 -7.31 1.16
N PRO A 174 -15.23 -8.29 1.03
CA PRO A 174 -15.29 -9.43 1.96
C PRO A 174 -14.15 -10.44 1.78
N GLY A 175 -13.49 -10.45 0.63
CA GLY A 175 -12.45 -11.42 0.27
C GLY A 175 -11.06 -10.98 0.69
N THR A 176 -10.84 -10.83 1.99
CA THR A 176 -9.55 -10.53 2.60
C THR A 176 -9.31 -11.36 3.84
N GLY A 177 -8.07 -11.43 4.32
CA GLY A 177 -7.66 -12.29 5.44
C GLY A 177 -8.07 -11.75 6.81
N THR A 178 -7.99 -10.44 6.99
CA THR A 178 -8.18 -9.75 8.27
C THR A 178 -9.19 -8.59 8.18
N PRO A 179 -10.45 -8.90 7.80
CA PRO A 179 -11.47 -7.86 7.63
C PRO A 179 -11.86 -7.21 8.96
N GLU A 180 -12.00 -5.89 8.96
CA GLU A 180 -12.50 -5.09 10.08
C GLU A 180 -13.72 -4.27 9.64
N VAL A 181 -14.80 -4.33 10.41
CA VAL A 181 -16.04 -3.59 10.11
C VAL A 181 -15.88 -2.08 10.34
N GLY A 182 -16.74 -1.26 9.75
CA GLY A 182 -16.72 0.20 9.90
C GLY A 182 -15.64 0.87 9.03
N GLY A 183 -15.32 0.29 7.87
CA GLY A 183 -14.29 0.76 6.97
C GLY A 183 -14.74 1.81 5.94
N ILE A 184 -13.81 2.16 5.08
CA ILE A 184 -13.98 3.13 3.99
C ILE A 184 -14.93 2.54 2.93
N THR A 185 -15.81 3.35 2.36
CA THR A 185 -16.62 2.93 1.21
C THR A 185 -15.77 2.95 -0.07
N THR A 186 -16.18 2.16 -1.08
CA THR A 186 -15.48 2.18 -2.39
C THR A 186 -15.51 3.56 -3.05
N LEU A 187 -16.57 4.35 -2.84
CA LEU A 187 -16.67 5.70 -3.37
C LEU A 187 -15.64 6.64 -2.69
N GLU A 188 -15.55 6.59 -1.37
CA GLU A 188 -14.56 7.39 -0.62
C GLU A 188 -13.12 6.99 -0.98
N ALA A 189 -12.85 5.69 -1.17
CA ALA A 189 -11.55 5.22 -1.62
C ALA A 189 -11.17 5.76 -3.00
N GLN A 190 -12.11 5.75 -3.97
CA GLN A 190 -11.88 6.37 -5.27
C GLN A 190 -11.68 7.89 -5.16
N GLN A 191 -12.45 8.59 -4.33
CA GLN A 191 -12.28 10.02 -4.07
C GLN A 191 -10.92 10.31 -3.46
N LEU A 192 -10.50 9.50 -2.46
CA LEU A 192 -9.20 9.60 -1.82
C LEU A 192 -8.07 9.46 -2.85
N LEU A 193 -8.06 8.37 -3.61
CA LEU A 193 -7.05 8.16 -4.65
C LEU A 193 -7.02 9.31 -5.66
N ARG A 194 -8.15 9.68 -6.23
CA ARG A 194 -8.25 10.79 -7.22
C ARG A 194 -7.78 12.13 -6.65
N GLY A 195 -7.96 12.35 -5.35
CA GLY A 195 -7.47 13.53 -4.64
C GLY A 195 -5.94 13.60 -4.50
N LEU A 196 -5.24 12.48 -4.75
CA LEU A 196 -3.76 12.42 -4.75
C LEU A 196 -3.14 12.82 -6.09
N ARG A 197 -3.94 13.21 -7.07
CA ARG A 197 -3.47 13.66 -8.39
C ARG A 197 -2.40 14.76 -8.27
N GLY A 198 -1.32 14.62 -9.03
CA GLY A 198 -0.20 15.58 -9.05
C GLY A 198 0.84 15.37 -7.95
N LEU A 199 0.74 14.31 -7.11
CA LEU A 199 1.85 13.88 -6.28
C LEU A 199 2.93 13.24 -7.16
N ASN A 200 4.17 13.26 -6.70
CA ASN A 200 5.31 12.59 -7.35
C ASN A 200 5.27 11.08 -7.08
N LEU A 201 4.41 10.37 -7.82
CA LEU A 201 4.16 8.95 -7.62
C LEU A 201 5.18 8.08 -8.36
N ILE A 202 5.84 7.18 -7.66
CA ILE A 202 6.90 6.31 -8.20
C ILE A 202 6.52 4.82 -8.24
N GLY A 203 5.35 4.47 -7.77
CA GLY A 203 4.83 3.11 -7.75
C GLY A 203 3.63 2.96 -6.83
N GLY A 204 3.06 1.77 -6.81
CA GLY A 204 1.99 1.42 -5.89
C GLY A 204 1.68 -0.06 -5.90
N ASP A 205 0.87 -0.48 -4.93
CA ASP A 205 0.32 -1.84 -4.88
C ASP A 205 -1.13 -1.84 -4.42
N VAL A 206 -1.79 -2.97 -4.70
CA VAL A 206 -3.06 -3.37 -4.10
C VAL A 206 -2.87 -4.77 -3.56
N VAL A 207 -3.09 -4.97 -2.28
CA VAL A 207 -2.74 -6.19 -1.53
C VAL A 207 -3.95 -6.80 -0.80
N GLU A 208 -3.74 -7.98 -0.24
CA GLU A 208 -4.66 -8.74 0.62
C GLU A 208 -5.97 -9.20 -0.05
N VAL A 209 -6.04 -9.19 -1.38
CA VAL A 209 -7.15 -9.84 -2.07
C VAL A 209 -7.03 -11.36 -1.90
N ALA A 210 -7.96 -11.97 -1.17
CA ALA A 210 -8.02 -13.41 -0.87
C ALA A 210 -9.26 -14.05 -1.52
N PRO A 211 -9.20 -14.48 -2.79
CA PRO A 211 -10.34 -15.02 -3.53
C PRO A 211 -11.09 -16.17 -2.84
N PRO A 212 -10.44 -17.06 -2.05
CA PRO A 212 -11.16 -18.13 -1.35
C PRO A 212 -12.20 -17.64 -0.32
N PHE A 213 -12.07 -16.39 0.15
CA PHE A 213 -13.02 -15.78 1.09
C PHE A 213 -14.10 -14.94 0.39
N ASP A 214 -14.04 -14.81 -0.93
CA ASP A 214 -14.99 -14.03 -1.73
C ASP A 214 -15.72 -14.92 -2.73
N ASN A 215 -16.92 -15.35 -2.37
CA ASN A 215 -17.76 -16.20 -3.22
C ASN A 215 -18.26 -15.50 -4.51
N THR A 216 -18.15 -14.19 -4.60
CA THR A 216 -18.70 -13.38 -5.70
C THR A 216 -17.63 -12.83 -6.65
N GLY A 217 -16.38 -12.78 -6.23
CA GLY A 217 -15.29 -12.09 -6.93
C GLY A 217 -15.35 -10.56 -6.81
N ASN A 218 -16.21 -10.03 -5.93
CA ASN A 218 -16.39 -8.59 -5.77
C ASN A 218 -15.11 -7.89 -5.29
N THR A 219 -14.39 -8.51 -4.35
CA THR A 219 -13.14 -7.94 -3.82
C THR A 219 -12.07 -7.84 -4.90
N ALA A 220 -11.96 -8.84 -5.77
CA ALA A 220 -11.03 -8.80 -6.90
C ALA A 220 -11.40 -7.69 -7.89
N LEU A 221 -12.70 -7.48 -8.16
CA LEU A 221 -13.18 -6.37 -8.99
C LEU A 221 -12.84 -5.00 -8.36
N VAL A 222 -13.05 -4.86 -7.06
CA VAL A 222 -12.72 -3.64 -6.32
C VAL A 222 -11.21 -3.41 -6.33
N GLY A 223 -10.39 -4.43 -6.05
CA GLY A 223 -8.93 -4.35 -6.11
C GLY A 223 -8.43 -3.93 -7.50
N ALA A 224 -8.96 -4.53 -8.57
CA ALA A 224 -8.65 -4.14 -9.94
C ALA A 224 -9.04 -2.68 -10.24
N THR A 225 -10.15 -2.20 -9.68
CA THR A 225 -10.57 -0.80 -9.81
C THR A 225 -9.57 0.14 -9.12
N MET A 226 -9.15 -0.18 -7.89
CA MET A 226 -8.14 0.63 -7.17
C MET A 226 -6.78 0.62 -7.90
N MET A 227 -6.37 -0.53 -8.44
CA MET A 227 -5.18 -0.60 -9.30
C MET A 227 -5.27 0.31 -10.52
N PHE A 228 -6.44 0.37 -11.16
CA PHE A 228 -6.64 1.25 -12.31
C PHE A 228 -6.61 2.74 -11.92
N GLU A 229 -7.15 3.12 -10.75
CA GLU A 229 -7.02 4.47 -10.21
C GLU A 229 -5.54 4.83 -9.96
N ILE A 230 -4.77 3.93 -9.32
CA ILE A 230 -3.33 4.11 -9.06
C ILE A 230 -2.55 4.22 -10.38
N LEU A 231 -2.83 3.35 -11.36
CA LEU A 231 -2.23 3.42 -12.71
C LEU A 231 -2.48 4.78 -13.36
N SER A 232 -3.74 5.25 -13.29
CA SER A 232 -4.13 6.54 -13.86
C SER A 232 -3.42 7.71 -13.19
N LEU A 233 -3.20 7.66 -11.89
CA LEU A 233 -2.47 8.66 -11.13
C LEU A 233 -0.98 8.69 -11.50
N ILE A 234 -0.34 7.52 -11.57
CA ILE A 234 1.08 7.40 -11.95
C ILE A 234 1.29 7.87 -13.39
N ALA A 235 0.39 7.52 -14.30
CA ALA A 235 0.45 7.97 -15.69
C ALA A 235 0.33 9.50 -15.81
N ASP A 236 -0.64 10.09 -15.10
CA ASP A 236 -0.85 11.55 -15.10
C ASP A 236 0.35 12.31 -14.48
N SER A 237 0.90 11.80 -13.37
CA SER A 237 1.99 12.51 -12.66
C SER A 237 3.34 12.47 -13.37
N ASN A 238 3.58 11.46 -14.21
CA ASN A 238 4.88 11.24 -14.84
C ASN A 238 4.90 11.51 -16.36
N PHE A 239 3.73 11.48 -17.01
CA PHE A 239 3.62 11.54 -18.48
C PHE A 239 2.50 12.48 -18.97
N GLY A 240 1.72 13.08 -18.06
CA GLY A 240 0.61 13.99 -18.35
C GLY A 240 0.97 15.44 -18.55
#